data_cc5e2c961744a33bc4f0241ab9da54d2
#
_entry.id   cc5e2c961744a33bc4f0241ab9da54d2
#
_cell.length_a   1.000
_cell.length_b   1.000
_cell.length_c   1.000
_cell.angle_alpha   90.00
_cell.angle_beta   90.00
_cell.angle_gamma   90.00
#
_symmetry.space_group_name_H-M   'P 1'
#
loop_
_entity.id
_entity.type
_entity.pdbx_description
1 polymer ?
#
loop_
_entity_poly.entity_id
_entity_poly.type
_entity_poly.pdbx_seq_one_letter_code
_entity_poly.pdbx_strand_id
1 'polypeptide(L)'
;MRFLLVILMLALAACGTGEAPPKPLTAEQSAAFSPKDARLAKLYANSCKGCHTVSGAQAPLTGDRTVWDPRWAQGEAGLLSAAIQGKKGMPAGGQCFECSPDDLKALIAFMAGREL
;
A
#
# COMPACT_ATOMS: atom_id res chain seq x y z
N MET A 1 -24.25 2.66 -62.71
CA MET A 1 -23.07 2.85 -61.84
C MET A 1 -23.54 2.91 -60.38
N ARG A 2 -23.35 1.82 -59.65
CA ARG A 2 -23.77 1.70 -58.27
C ARG A 2 -22.51 1.72 -57.42
N PHE A 3 -22.28 2.83 -56.73
CA PHE A 3 -21.19 2.94 -55.72
C PHE A 3 -21.62 2.23 -54.45
N LEU A 4 -20.97 1.10 -54.18
CA LEU A 4 -21.11 0.39 -52.92
C LEU A 4 -20.12 1.05 -51.91
N LEU A 5 -20.65 1.85 -50.99
CA LEU A 5 -19.90 2.37 -49.86
C LEU A 5 -19.76 1.25 -48.79
N VAL A 6 -18.59 0.63 -48.73
CA VAL A 6 -18.23 -0.29 -47.66
C VAL A 6 -17.74 0.56 -46.48
N ILE A 7 -18.62 0.73 -45.50
CA ILE A 7 -18.23 1.34 -44.19
C ILE A 7 -17.53 0.28 -43.38
N LEU A 8 -16.21 0.35 -43.33
CA LEU A 8 -15.36 -0.47 -42.45
C LEU A 8 -15.49 0.06 -41.02
N MET A 9 -16.34 -0.54 -40.21
CA MET A 9 -16.41 -0.32 -38.78
C MET A 9 -15.16 -0.88 -38.13
N LEU A 10 -14.18 -0.01 -37.82
CA LEU A 10 -13.10 -0.36 -36.89
C LEU A 10 -13.69 -0.44 -35.48
N ALA A 11 -13.94 -1.63 -35.01
CA ALA A 11 -14.20 -1.88 -33.60
C ALA A 11 -12.85 -1.69 -32.85
N LEU A 12 -12.65 -0.56 -32.20
CA LEU A 12 -11.60 -0.40 -31.19
C LEU A 12 -11.99 -1.29 -30.01
N ALA A 13 -11.39 -2.47 -29.94
CA ALA A 13 -11.37 -3.26 -28.72
C ALA A 13 -10.50 -2.53 -27.70
N ALA A 14 -11.13 -1.73 -26.83
CA ALA A 14 -10.49 -1.20 -25.64
C ALA A 14 -10.20 -2.40 -24.71
N CYS A 15 -9.03 -3.02 -24.85
CA CYS A 15 -8.49 -3.90 -23.84
C CYS A 15 -8.18 -3.04 -22.60
N GLY A 16 -9.19 -2.85 -21.76
CA GLY A 16 -8.97 -2.41 -20.40
C GLY A 16 -8.13 -3.49 -19.72
N THR A 17 -6.86 -3.18 -19.44
CA THR A 17 -6.04 -3.99 -18.52
C THR A 17 -6.60 -3.80 -17.12
N GLY A 18 -7.73 -4.41 -16.84
CA GLY A 18 -8.31 -4.46 -15.50
C GLY A 18 -7.38 -5.28 -14.63
N GLU A 19 -6.58 -4.59 -13.82
CA GLU A 19 -5.83 -5.25 -12.75
C GLU A 19 -6.81 -6.06 -11.90
N ALA A 20 -6.52 -7.33 -11.68
CA ALA A 20 -7.36 -8.17 -10.84
C ALA A 20 -7.51 -7.56 -9.45
N PRO A 21 -8.68 -7.66 -8.82
CA PRO A 21 -8.86 -7.10 -7.48
C PRO A 21 -7.83 -7.69 -6.51
N PRO A 22 -7.28 -6.88 -5.59
CA PRO A 22 -6.30 -7.34 -4.64
C PRO A 22 -6.87 -8.48 -3.78
N LYS A 23 -6.02 -9.44 -3.43
CA LYS A 23 -6.36 -10.53 -2.51
C LYS A 23 -5.77 -10.24 -1.14
N PRO A 24 -6.47 -10.62 -0.04
CA PRO A 24 -5.90 -10.54 1.30
C PRO A 24 -4.59 -11.30 1.41
N LEU A 25 -3.62 -10.74 2.12
CA LEU A 25 -2.36 -11.41 2.44
C LEU A 25 -2.44 -12.15 3.78
N THR A 26 -1.65 -13.20 3.89
CA THR A 26 -1.37 -13.81 5.19
C THR A 26 -0.28 -13.03 5.92
N ALA A 27 -0.19 -13.19 7.23
CA ALA A 27 0.90 -12.61 8.04
C ALA A 27 2.29 -13.04 7.53
N GLU A 28 2.40 -14.29 7.11
CA GLU A 28 3.63 -14.88 6.59
C GLU A 28 4.08 -14.22 5.27
N GLN A 29 3.13 -14.02 4.35
CA GLN A 29 3.38 -13.28 3.10
C GLN A 29 3.77 -11.83 3.39
N SER A 30 3.07 -11.19 4.32
CA SER A 30 3.37 -9.82 4.76
C SER A 30 4.77 -9.70 5.36
N ALA A 31 5.20 -10.67 6.16
CA ALA A 31 6.52 -10.69 6.79
C ALA A 31 7.69 -10.83 5.82
N ALA A 32 7.42 -11.29 4.59
CA ALA A 32 8.44 -11.40 3.55
C ALA A 32 8.82 -10.06 2.91
N PHE A 33 8.00 -9.01 3.06
CA PHE A 33 8.29 -7.70 2.50
C PHE A 33 9.32 -6.92 3.32
N SER A 34 10.17 -6.20 2.62
CA SER A 34 11.15 -5.26 3.20
C SER A 34 11.36 -4.09 2.25
N PRO A 35 11.51 -2.86 2.74
CA PRO A 35 11.92 -1.74 1.89
C PRO A 35 13.24 -2.02 1.16
N LYS A 36 13.38 -1.52 -0.06
CA LYS A 36 14.61 -1.65 -0.85
C LYS A 36 15.74 -0.77 -0.33
N ASP A 37 15.40 0.39 0.19
CA ASP A 37 16.37 1.26 0.85
C ASP A 37 16.79 0.65 2.20
N ALA A 38 18.09 0.48 2.39
CA ALA A 38 18.64 -0.20 3.57
C ALA A 38 18.35 0.53 4.89
N ARG A 39 18.31 1.88 4.86
CA ARG A 39 17.98 2.69 6.04
C ARG A 39 16.52 2.52 6.41
N LEU A 40 15.60 2.65 5.44
CA LEU A 40 14.18 2.43 5.65
C LEU A 40 13.88 1.00 6.08
N ALA A 41 14.57 0.00 5.52
CA ALA A 41 14.44 -1.40 5.93
C ALA A 41 14.78 -1.60 7.40
N LYS A 42 15.83 -0.95 7.90
CA LYS A 42 16.20 -1.00 9.31
C LYS A 42 15.15 -0.32 10.21
N LEU A 43 14.67 0.87 9.84
CA LEU A 43 13.61 1.58 10.57
C LEU A 43 12.32 0.75 10.61
N TYR A 44 11.93 0.19 9.47
CA TYR A 44 10.77 -0.70 9.36
C TYR A 44 10.88 -1.92 10.27
N ALA A 45 12.01 -2.63 10.21
CA ALA A 45 12.23 -3.83 10.99
C ALA A 45 12.18 -3.58 12.51
N ASN A 46 12.68 -2.42 12.94
CA ASN A 46 12.80 -2.07 14.36
C ASN A 46 11.50 -1.51 14.97
N SER A 47 10.55 -1.04 14.14
CA SER A 47 9.36 -0.36 14.65
C SER A 47 8.04 -0.87 14.07
N CYS A 48 7.88 -0.88 12.76
CA CYS A 48 6.59 -1.17 12.11
C CYS A 48 6.31 -2.67 12.01
N LYS A 49 7.34 -3.45 11.62
CA LYS A 49 7.21 -4.85 11.26
C LYS A 49 6.59 -5.71 12.35
N GLY A 50 6.94 -5.46 13.61
CA GLY A 50 6.47 -6.27 14.73
C GLY A 50 4.96 -6.35 14.89
N CYS A 51 4.23 -5.32 14.44
CA CYS A 51 2.76 -5.29 14.48
C CYS A 51 2.14 -5.49 13.10
N HIS A 52 2.74 -4.92 12.05
CA HIS A 52 2.17 -4.91 10.70
C HIS A 52 2.48 -6.18 9.87
N THR A 53 2.98 -7.23 10.50
CA THR A 53 3.17 -8.55 9.88
C THR A 53 2.64 -9.69 10.72
N VAL A 54 1.86 -9.41 11.76
CA VAL A 54 1.29 -10.44 12.63
C VAL A 54 -0.23 -10.34 12.69
N SER A 55 -0.91 -11.48 12.58
CA SER A 55 -2.38 -11.52 12.49
C SER A 55 -3.10 -11.10 13.78
N GLY A 56 -2.46 -11.22 14.92
CA GLY A 56 -3.07 -10.89 16.23
C GLY A 56 -2.99 -9.42 16.65
N ALA A 57 -2.21 -8.59 15.93
CA ALA A 57 -1.97 -7.20 16.31
C ALA A 57 -3.10 -6.24 15.94
N GLN A 58 -4.11 -6.69 15.18
CA GLN A 58 -5.18 -5.84 14.62
C GLN A 58 -4.66 -4.65 13.79
N ALA A 59 -3.39 -4.69 13.38
CA ALA A 59 -2.78 -3.74 12.48
C ALA A 59 -2.98 -4.19 11.02
N PRO A 60 -3.17 -3.26 10.06
CA PRO A 60 -3.22 -3.63 8.66
C PRO A 60 -1.89 -4.25 8.23
N LEU A 61 -1.94 -5.45 7.65
CA LEU A 61 -0.75 -6.18 7.24
C LEU A 61 -0.02 -5.44 6.11
N THR A 62 1.31 -5.36 6.19
CA THR A 62 2.14 -4.76 5.14
C THR A 62 1.90 -5.42 3.80
N GLY A 63 1.67 -4.62 2.76
CA GLY A 63 1.40 -5.07 1.39
C GLY A 63 -0.03 -5.53 1.12
N ASP A 64 -0.87 -5.70 2.13
CA ASP A 64 -2.26 -6.12 1.95
C ASP A 64 -3.12 -4.96 1.44
N ARG A 65 -3.20 -4.83 0.13
CA ARG A 65 -3.96 -3.77 -0.54
C ARG A 65 -5.46 -3.82 -0.24
N THR A 66 -6.01 -4.97 0.16
CA THR A 66 -7.44 -5.05 0.52
C THR A 66 -7.79 -4.18 1.71
N VAL A 67 -6.85 -4.02 2.65
CA VAL A 67 -7.03 -3.19 3.85
C VAL A 67 -6.37 -1.82 3.72
N TRP A 68 -5.34 -1.68 2.87
CA TRP A 68 -4.64 -0.41 2.68
C TRP A 68 -5.29 0.51 1.65
N ASP A 69 -5.85 -0.01 0.55
CA ASP A 69 -6.45 0.82 -0.49
C ASP A 69 -7.58 1.72 0.02
N PRO A 70 -8.53 1.24 0.86
CA PRO A 70 -9.53 2.13 1.46
C PRO A 70 -8.94 3.19 2.40
N ARG A 71 -7.82 2.89 3.06
CA ARG A 71 -7.11 3.83 3.91
C ARG A 71 -6.37 4.88 3.08
N TRP A 72 -5.69 4.43 2.03
CA TRP A 72 -4.98 5.28 1.09
C TRP A 72 -5.89 6.29 0.38
N ALA A 73 -7.12 5.87 0.05
CA ALA A 73 -8.14 6.73 -0.55
C ALA A 73 -8.53 7.93 0.32
N GLN A 74 -8.26 7.88 1.64
CA GLN A 74 -8.48 9.00 2.56
C GLN A 74 -7.36 10.06 2.49
N GLY A 75 -6.28 9.78 1.77
CA GLY A 75 -5.16 10.68 1.55
C GLY A 75 -3.95 10.40 2.42
N GLU A 76 -2.76 10.57 1.84
CA GLU A 76 -1.47 10.36 2.53
C GLU A 76 -1.31 11.24 3.77
N ALA A 77 -1.75 12.50 3.70
CA ALA A 77 -1.64 13.43 4.83
C ALA A 77 -2.41 12.94 6.06
N GLY A 78 -3.59 12.35 5.86
CA GLY A 78 -4.37 11.75 6.94
C GLY A 78 -3.69 10.52 7.54
N LEU A 79 -3.09 9.67 6.72
CA LEU A 79 -2.34 8.50 7.16
C LEU A 79 -1.09 8.91 7.94
N LEU A 80 -0.34 9.89 7.46
CA LEU A 80 0.84 10.41 8.14
C LEU A 80 0.47 11.02 9.49
N SER A 81 -0.56 11.85 9.54
CA SER A 81 -1.06 12.44 10.78
C SER A 81 -1.47 11.36 11.80
N ALA A 82 -2.18 10.33 11.35
CA ALA A 82 -2.57 9.21 12.21
C ALA A 82 -1.35 8.41 12.74
N ALA A 83 -0.33 8.22 11.92
CA ALA A 83 0.90 7.56 12.34
C ALA A 83 1.68 8.40 13.36
N ILE A 84 1.82 9.71 13.13
CA ILE A 84 2.52 10.62 14.06
C ILE A 84 1.83 10.67 15.42
N GLN A 85 0.51 10.79 15.42
CA GLN A 85 -0.28 10.93 16.67
C GLN A 85 -0.54 9.59 17.36
N GLY A 86 -0.45 8.49 16.62
CA GLY A 86 -0.97 7.20 17.03
C GLY A 86 -2.47 7.08 16.78
N LYS A 87 -2.95 5.85 16.64
CA LYS A 87 -4.36 5.58 16.38
C LYS A 87 -4.76 4.21 16.96
N LYS A 88 -5.73 4.19 17.86
CA LYS A 88 -6.17 2.97 18.55
C LYS A 88 -4.98 2.27 19.23
N GLY A 89 -4.70 1.00 18.87
CA GLY A 89 -3.56 0.25 19.40
C GLY A 89 -2.19 0.64 18.84
N MET A 90 -2.14 1.47 17.78
CA MET A 90 -0.88 1.94 17.23
C MET A 90 -0.33 3.10 18.07
N PRO A 91 0.88 2.99 18.63
CA PRO A 91 1.49 4.08 19.40
C PRO A 91 1.91 5.23 18.49
N ALA A 92 2.11 6.42 19.08
CA ALA A 92 2.59 7.60 18.38
C ALA A 92 3.91 7.33 17.66
N GLY A 93 3.98 7.73 16.37
CA GLY A 93 5.13 7.49 15.52
C GLY A 93 5.43 6.00 15.24
N GLY A 94 4.52 5.08 15.60
CA GLY A 94 4.79 3.65 15.51
C GLY A 94 5.99 3.18 16.33
N GLN A 95 6.36 3.92 17.40
CA GLN A 95 7.58 3.73 18.18
C GLN A 95 8.87 3.90 17.38
N CYS A 96 8.81 4.53 16.22
CA CYS A 96 10.01 4.87 15.45
C CYS A 96 10.58 6.21 15.92
N PHE A 97 11.35 6.19 16.99
CA PHE A 97 11.92 7.43 17.58
C PHE A 97 12.98 8.09 16.70
N GLU A 98 13.53 7.35 15.74
CA GLU A 98 14.53 7.84 14.79
C GLU A 98 13.92 8.31 13.46
N CYS A 99 12.61 8.09 13.25
CA CYS A 99 11.96 8.43 12.01
C CYS A 99 11.65 9.93 11.93
N SER A 100 12.06 10.55 10.83
CA SER A 100 11.52 11.84 10.40
C SER A 100 10.09 11.66 9.86
N PRO A 101 9.31 12.75 9.70
CA PRO A 101 8.03 12.70 9.01
C PRO A 101 8.13 12.12 7.59
N ASP A 102 9.21 12.42 6.86
CA ASP A 102 9.45 11.87 5.52
C ASP A 102 9.73 10.36 5.55
N ASP A 103 10.43 9.86 6.56
CA ASP A 103 10.61 8.44 6.76
C ASP A 103 9.27 7.74 7.04
N LEU A 104 8.46 8.30 7.92
CA LEU A 104 7.12 7.76 8.20
C LEU A 104 6.25 7.74 6.95
N LYS A 105 6.29 8.81 6.14
CA LYS A 105 5.56 8.87 4.87
C LYS A 105 6.02 7.76 3.91
N ALA A 106 7.32 7.58 3.75
CA ALA A 106 7.88 6.53 2.88
C ALA A 106 7.51 5.13 3.39
N LEU A 107 7.58 4.90 4.71
CA LEU A 107 7.21 3.61 5.30
C LEU A 107 5.72 3.32 5.19
N ILE A 108 4.84 4.32 5.31
CA ILE A 108 3.41 4.19 5.08
C ILE A 108 3.14 3.79 3.62
N ALA A 109 3.77 4.46 2.65
CA ALA A 109 3.65 4.13 1.23
C ALA A 109 4.10 2.70 0.93
N PHE A 110 5.24 2.29 1.51
CA PHE A 110 5.74 0.92 1.43
C PHE A 110 4.72 -0.08 2.01
N MET A 111 4.25 0.11 3.24
CA MET A 111 3.27 -0.79 3.87
C MET A 111 1.96 -0.84 3.11
N ALA A 112 1.55 0.24 2.48
CA ALA A 112 0.36 0.31 1.64
C ALA A 112 0.53 -0.37 0.26
N GLY A 113 1.69 -0.97 -0.01
CA GLY A 113 1.98 -1.65 -1.28
C GLY A 113 2.16 -0.70 -2.46
N ARG A 114 2.57 0.55 -2.20
CA ARG A 114 2.79 1.55 -3.27
C ARG A 114 4.21 1.53 -3.80
N GLU A 115 5.15 0.98 -3.03
CA GLU A 115 6.58 0.92 -3.34
C GLU A 115 7.20 -0.47 -3.06
N LEU A 116 6.48 -1.52 -3.41
CA LEU A 116 6.94 -2.90 -3.30
C LEU A 116 7.80 -3.32 -4.49
#